data_d6167b76476a7718dfe77b6ba37843b8
#
_entry.id   d6167b76476a7718dfe77b6ba37843b8
#
_cell.length_a   1.000
_cell.length_b   1.000
_cell.length_c   1.000
_cell.angle_alpha   90.00
_cell.angle_beta   90.00
_cell.angle_gamma   90.00
#
_symmetry.space_group_name_H-M   'P 1'
#
loop_
_entity.id
_entity.type
_entity.pdbx_description
1 polymer ?
#
loop_
_entity_poly.entity_id
_entity_poly.type
_entity_poly.pdbx_seq_one_letter_code
_entity_poly.pdbx_strand_id
1 'polypeptide(L)'
;MTRTVLVGSTGFVGGNLLASHTFDAAYHSTDVEKGFGQPNGLVVYAGVPAAMFLANQDPDSDLALMERSRWNLQRLAPEKVVLVSSICVYADSRGKTEADEPVMEGLAPYGANRLQLERWVRADWPDALIVRLPALYGRGLKKNFLYDLHALTPALLRPAKYAELAQKSGLVAGAYTDAGNGFYKLSGAADPAALRAFFEAGWNAAHFTDSRSVYQFYDLSRL
;
A
#
# COMPACT_ATOMS: atom_id res chain seq x y z
N MET A 1 24.67 -19.72 7.80
CA MET A 1 23.31 -19.14 8.05
C MET A 1 22.75 -18.68 6.72
N THR A 2 21.50 -18.95 6.47
CA THR A 2 20.83 -18.57 5.23
C THR A 2 20.56 -17.06 5.26
N ARG A 3 21.07 -16.32 4.25
CA ARG A 3 20.92 -14.86 4.17
C ARG A 3 19.44 -14.46 4.03
N THR A 4 18.99 -13.56 4.89
CA THR A 4 17.63 -13.04 4.91
C THR A 4 17.58 -11.62 4.35
N VAL A 5 16.67 -11.37 3.40
CA VAL A 5 16.58 -10.11 2.66
C VAL A 5 15.16 -9.57 2.71
N LEU A 6 15.04 -8.28 2.98
CA LEU A 6 13.77 -7.53 2.86
C LEU A 6 13.81 -6.63 1.62
N VAL A 7 12.80 -6.69 0.76
CA VAL A 7 12.57 -5.73 -0.31
C VAL A 7 11.34 -4.88 0.00
N GLY A 8 11.46 -3.56 -0.16
CA GLY A 8 10.41 -2.60 0.20
C GLY A 8 10.61 -1.97 1.58
N SER A 9 11.84 -1.90 2.06
CA SER A 9 12.26 -1.45 3.39
C SER A 9 11.77 -0.06 3.80
N THR A 10 11.54 0.85 2.84
CA THR A 10 11.04 2.21 3.08
C THR A 10 9.52 2.34 3.05
N GLY A 11 8.83 1.25 2.67
CA GLY A 11 7.37 1.18 2.66
C GLY A 11 6.77 1.02 4.07
N PHE A 12 5.43 1.17 4.18
CA PHE A 12 4.74 1.06 5.46
C PHE A 12 4.87 -0.35 6.07
N VAL A 13 4.71 -1.40 5.28
CA VAL A 13 4.90 -2.79 5.76
C VAL A 13 6.37 -3.06 6.04
N GLY A 14 7.25 -2.78 5.08
CA GLY A 14 8.69 -3.05 5.23
C GLY A 14 9.33 -2.29 6.39
N GLY A 15 8.93 -1.04 6.63
CA GLY A 15 9.43 -0.26 7.78
C GLY A 15 9.01 -0.84 9.13
N ASN A 16 7.80 -1.42 9.22
CA ASN A 16 7.34 -2.11 10.45
C ASN A 16 8.06 -3.46 10.62
N LEU A 17 8.30 -4.21 9.53
CA LEU A 17 9.10 -5.44 9.58
C LEU A 17 10.54 -5.17 10.05
N LEU A 18 11.19 -4.10 9.59
CA LEU A 18 12.52 -3.70 10.07
C LEU A 18 12.54 -3.28 11.54
N ALA A 19 11.41 -2.80 12.07
CA ALA A 19 11.31 -2.44 13.49
C ALA A 19 11.17 -3.66 14.41
N SER A 20 10.68 -4.80 13.89
CA SER A 20 10.38 -6.02 14.65
C SER A 20 11.33 -7.18 14.33
N HIS A 21 12.00 -7.18 13.17
CA HIS A 21 12.82 -8.29 12.68
C HIS A 21 14.19 -7.79 12.19
N THR A 22 15.19 -8.66 12.31
CA THR A 22 16.53 -8.42 11.77
C THR A 22 16.65 -9.09 10.40
N PHE A 23 17.16 -8.35 9.42
CA PHE A 23 17.48 -8.84 8.07
C PHE A 23 18.98 -8.60 7.79
N ASP A 24 19.61 -9.52 7.07
CA ASP A 24 21.02 -9.37 6.65
C ASP A 24 21.18 -8.27 5.61
N ALA A 25 20.11 -8.00 4.82
CA ALA A 25 20.04 -6.86 3.91
C ALA A 25 18.60 -6.37 3.74
N ALA A 26 18.47 -5.08 3.52
CA ALA A 26 17.18 -4.44 3.26
C ALA A 26 17.29 -3.48 2.08
N TYR A 27 16.43 -3.66 1.09
CA TYR A 27 16.41 -2.88 -0.15
C TYR A 27 15.06 -2.18 -0.35
N HIS A 28 15.10 -1.09 -1.09
CA HIS A 28 13.91 -0.45 -1.67
C HIS A 28 13.92 -0.62 -3.20
N SER A 29 12.87 -0.16 -3.87
CA SER A 29 12.69 -0.40 -5.31
C SER A 29 13.81 0.17 -6.19
N THR A 30 14.54 1.19 -5.72
CA THR A 30 15.61 1.86 -6.48
C THR A 30 16.99 1.27 -6.26
N ASP A 31 17.16 0.32 -5.33
CA ASP A 31 18.47 -0.27 -5.05
C ASP A 31 18.46 -1.79 -4.86
N VAL A 32 17.34 -2.44 -5.14
CA VAL A 32 17.19 -3.90 -5.06
C VAL A 32 18.22 -4.66 -5.89
N GLU A 33 18.74 -4.03 -6.93
CA GLU A 33 19.76 -4.59 -7.82
C GLU A 33 21.08 -4.92 -7.08
N LYS A 34 21.36 -4.27 -5.95
CA LYS A 34 22.51 -4.58 -5.09
C LYS A 34 22.43 -6.00 -4.47
N GLY A 35 21.25 -6.58 -4.44
CA GLY A 35 21.01 -7.95 -3.97
C GLY A 35 21.13 -9.02 -5.05
N PHE A 36 21.27 -8.65 -6.33
CA PHE A 36 21.35 -9.60 -7.43
C PHE A 36 22.65 -10.38 -7.42
N GLY A 37 22.56 -11.67 -7.76
CA GLY A 37 23.71 -12.56 -7.78
C GLY A 37 24.29 -12.89 -6.39
N GLN A 38 23.65 -12.44 -5.32
CA GLN A 38 24.03 -12.82 -3.95
C GLN A 38 23.31 -14.12 -3.55
N PRO A 39 23.90 -14.94 -2.64
CA PRO A 39 23.23 -16.13 -2.13
C PRO A 39 22.09 -15.73 -1.16
N ASN A 40 20.89 -15.53 -1.68
CA ASN A 40 19.72 -15.15 -0.90
C ASN A 40 18.95 -16.41 -0.49
N GLY A 41 18.92 -16.74 0.79
CA GLY A 41 18.17 -17.89 1.28
C GLY A 41 16.69 -17.59 1.45
N LEU A 42 16.36 -16.46 2.10
CA LEU A 42 14.98 -16.00 2.26
C LEU A 42 14.83 -14.57 1.78
N VAL A 43 13.87 -14.32 0.90
CA VAL A 43 13.46 -12.97 0.52
C VAL A 43 12.03 -12.71 0.99
N VAL A 44 11.85 -11.69 1.83
CA VAL A 44 10.56 -11.11 2.16
C VAL A 44 10.32 -9.93 1.21
N TYR A 45 9.38 -10.08 0.28
CA TYR A 45 9.09 -9.09 -0.74
C TYR A 45 7.85 -8.27 -0.37
N ALA A 46 8.05 -7.08 0.19
CA ALA A 46 7.04 -6.08 0.54
C ALA A 46 7.15 -4.83 -0.37
N GLY A 47 7.84 -4.96 -1.51
CA GLY A 47 8.17 -3.84 -2.42
C GLY A 47 7.08 -3.51 -3.44
N VAL A 48 5.92 -4.16 -3.39
CA VAL A 48 4.81 -3.90 -4.32
C VAL A 48 4.08 -2.62 -3.91
N PRO A 49 3.93 -1.63 -4.80
CA PRO A 49 3.19 -0.40 -4.49
C PRO A 49 1.73 -0.67 -4.13
N ALA A 50 1.22 0.00 -3.09
CA ALA A 50 -0.15 -0.19 -2.58
C ALA A 50 -1.06 1.03 -2.87
N ALA A 51 -0.92 1.64 -4.05
CA ALA A 51 -1.72 2.78 -4.50
C ALA A 51 -2.94 2.30 -5.32
N MET A 52 -3.93 1.70 -4.63
CA MET A 52 -5.12 1.09 -5.26
C MET A 52 -5.81 2.01 -6.27
N PHE A 53 -5.94 3.30 -5.95
CA PHE A 53 -6.60 4.25 -6.83
C PHE A 53 -5.85 4.39 -8.16
N LEU A 54 -4.52 4.57 -8.11
CA LEU A 54 -3.70 4.70 -9.32
C LEU A 54 -3.72 3.40 -10.14
N ALA A 55 -3.61 2.27 -9.48
CA ALA A 55 -3.68 0.96 -10.15
C ALA A 55 -5.02 0.72 -10.85
N ASN A 56 -6.14 1.19 -10.28
CA ASN A 56 -7.44 1.07 -10.92
C ASN A 56 -7.65 2.10 -12.04
N GLN A 57 -6.94 3.23 -12.01
CA GLN A 57 -6.97 4.26 -13.05
C GLN A 57 -6.09 3.90 -14.25
N ASP A 58 -4.94 3.30 -14.01
CA ASP A 58 -3.97 2.86 -15.02
C ASP A 58 -3.52 1.42 -14.72
N PRO A 59 -4.34 0.42 -15.13
CA PRO A 59 -4.06 -0.98 -14.88
C PRO A 59 -2.77 -1.49 -15.53
N ASP A 60 -2.43 -0.99 -16.71
CA ASP A 60 -1.29 -1.45 -17.48
C ASP A 60 0.02 -1.00 -16.83
N SER A 61 0.11 0.24 -16.40
CA SER A 61 1.26 0.73 -15.62
C SER A 61 1.41 -0.03 -14.29
N ASP A 62 0.31 -0.37 -13.62
CA ASP A 62 0.35 -1.17 -12.40
C ASP A 62 0.78 -2.62 -12.68
N LEU A 63 0.32 -3.23 -13.79
CA LEU A 63 0.77 -4.57 -14.21
C LEU A 63 2.27 -4.59 -14.49
N ALA A 64 2.81 -3.58 -15.15
CA ALA A 64 4.25 -3.46 -15.39
C ALA A 64 5.07 -3.42 -14.09
N LEU A 65 4.52 -2.85 -13.01
CA LEU A 65 5.15 -2.92 -11.67
C LEU A 65 5.13 -4.34 -11.10
N MET A 66 4.09 -5.15 -11.39
CA MET A 66 4.06 -6.56 -10.98
C MET A 66 5.09 -7.39 -11.76
N GLU A 67 5.22 -7.15 -13.05
CA GLU A 67 6.24 -7.78 -13.90
C GLU A 67 7.65 -7.44 -13.40
N ARG A 68 7.90 -6.17 -13.08
CA ARG A 68 9.15 -5.72 -12.48
C ARG A 68 9.42 -6.39 -11.12
N SER A 69 8.39 -6.58 -10.30
CA SER A 69 8.51 -7.26 -9.01
C SER A 69 8.87 -8.73 -9.18
N ARG A 70 8.25 -9.44 -10.13
CA ARG A 70 8.61 -10.81 -10.50
C ARG A 70 10.05 -10.87 -11.00
N TRP A 71 10.44 -9.98 -11.91
CA TRP A 71 11.81 -9.91 -12.45
C TRP A 71 12.83 -9.68 -11.34
N ASN A 72 12.56 -8.77 -10.41
CA ASN A 72 13.43 -8.55 -9.24
C ASN A 72 13.62 -9.83 -8.42
N LEU A 73 12.53 -10.56 -8.14
CA LEU A 73 12.59 -11.83 -7.42
C LEU A 73 13.43 -12.87 -8.16
N GLN A 74 13.25 -13.00 -9.48
CA GLN A 74 14.03 -13.91 -10.32
C GLN A 74 15.54 -13.55 -10.30
N ARG A 75 15.88 -12.25 -10.31
CA ARG A 75 17.27 -11.77 -10.23
C ARG A 75 17.88 -11.91 -8.84
N LEU A 76 17.08 -11.80 -7.79
CA LEU A 76 17.49 -12.10 -6.42
C LEU A 76 17.71 -13.59 -6.20
N ALA A 77 17.06 -14.44 -7.00
CA ALA A 77 17.16 -15.91 -7.01
C ALA A 77 17.11 -16.54 -5.59
N PRO A 78 16.09 -16.25 -4.75
CA PRO A 78 16.04 -16.77 -3.40
C PRO A 78 15.71 -18.26 -3.37
N GLU A 79 16.16 -18.96 -2.30
CA GLU A 79 15.70 -20.33 -2.02
C GLU A 79 14.24 -20.36 -1.55
N LYS A 80 13.83 -19.34 -0.77
CA LYS A 80 12.48 -19.19 -0.22
C LYS A 80 11.95 -17.77 -0.40
N VAL A 81 10.65 -17.65 -0.65
CA VAL A 81 9.97 -16.37 -0.84
C VAL A 81 8.82 -16.22 0.15
N VAL A 82 8.74 -15.05 0.77
CA VAL A 82 7.52 -14.54 1.40
C VAL A 82 7.07 -13.33 0.58
N LEU A 83 5.92 -13.41 -0.08
CA LEU A 83 5.32 -12.31 -0.83
C LEU A 83 4.25 -11.63 0.01
N VAL A 84 4.40 -10.32 0.25
CA VAL A 84 3.33 -9.50 0.82
C VAL A 84 2.36 -9.12 -0.29
N SER A 85 1.13 -9.59 -0.16
CA SER A 85 -0.01 -9.38 -1.06
C SER A 85 -1.17 -8.68 -0.33
N SER A 86 -2.38 -8.76 -0.86
CA SER A 86 -3.56 -8.07 -0.35
C SER A 86 -4.79 -8.95 -0.40
N ILE A 87 -5.73 -8.79 0.55
CA ILE A 87 -7.07 -9.39 0.49
C ILE A 87 -7.90 -8.90 -0.72
N CYS A 88 -7.47 -7.84 -1.41
CA CYS A 88 -8.12 -7.35 -2.63
C CYS A 88 -8.02 -8.34 -3.81
N VAL A 89 -7.31 -9.45 -3.66
CA VAL A 89 -7.35 -10.60 -4.61
C VAL A 89 -8.67 -11.36 -4.55
N TYR A 90 -9.54 -11.06 -3.60
CA TYR A 90 -10.93 -11.52 -3.54
C TYR A 90 -11.87 -10.39 -3.98
N ALA A 91 -12.79 -10.67 -4.90
CA ALA A 91 -13.83 -9.71 -5.30
C ALA A 91 -14.75 -9.35 -4.12
N ASP A 92 -15.05 -10.33 -3.26
CA ASP A 92 -15.64 -10.15 -1.95
C ASP A 92 -14.78 -10.90 -0.92
N SER A 93 -14.14 -10.17 -0.03
CA SER A 93 -13.26 -10.73 1.00
C SER A 93 -14.01 -11.18 2.27
N ARG A 94 -15.33 -10.94 2.36
CA ARG A 94 -16.11 -11.30 3.55
C ARG A 94 -16.18 -12.81 3.73
N GLY A 95 -15.84 -13.28 4.92
CA GLY A 95 -15.85 -14.70 5.28
C GLY A 95 -14.80 -15.55 4.56
N LYS A 96 -13.88 -14.93 3.83
CA LYS A 96 -12.77 -15.64 3.18
C LYS A 96 -11.70 -16.02 4.20
N THR A 97 -11.10 -17.18 3.96
CA THR A 97 -10.01 -17.76 4.74
C THR A 97 -8.81 -18.08 3.84
N GLU A 98 -7.73 -18.57 4.42
CA GLU A 98 -6.53 -19.01 3.69
C GLU A 98 -6.80 -20.23 2.78
N ALA A 99 -7.87 -20.98 3.03
CA ALA A 99 -8.27 -22.13 2.21
C ALA A 99 -9.04 -21.73 0.93
N ASP A 100 -9.51 -20.47 0.86
CA ASP A 100 -10.24 -19.99 -0.30
C ASP A 100 -9.26 -19.59 -1.42
N GLU A 101 -9.43 -20.18 -2.61
CA GLU A 101 -8.65 -19.79 -3.78
C GLU A 101 -9.27 -18.56 -4.46
N PRO A 102 -8.49 -17.49 -4.70
CA PRO A 102 -8.99 -16.32 -5.41
C PRO A 102 -9.12 -16.59 -6.92
N VAL A 103 -10.15 -16.01 -7.51
CA VAL A 103 -10.43 -16.07 -8.95
C VAL A 103 -10.30 -14.69 -9.58
N MET A 104 -9.98 -14.65 -10.89
CA MET A 104 -9.82 -13.36 -11.61
C MET A 104 -11.14 -12.66 -11.86
N GLU A 105 -12.23 -13.42 -11.94
CA GLU A 105 -13.56 -12.87 -12.25
C GLU A 105 -14.03 -11.89 -11.18
N GLY A 106 -14.54 -10.74 -11.62
CA GLY A 106 -15.07 -9.70 -10.74
C GLY A 106 -14.04 -8.87 -9.99
N LEU A 107 -12.73 -9.10 -10.19
CA LEU A 107 -11.70 -8.31 -9.55
C LEU A 107 -11.57 -6.92 -10.19
N ALA A 108 -11.41 -5.90 -9.34
CA ALA A 108 -10.88 -4.62 -9.78
C ALA A 108 -9.41 -4.78 -10.24
N PRO A 109 -8.91 -3.92 -11.15
CA PRO A 109 -7.55 -4.02 -11.70
C PRO A 109 -6.46 -4.18 -10.64
N TYR A 110 -6.53 -3.42 -9.55
CA TYR A 110 -5.59 -3.56 -8.43
C TYR A 110 -5.52 -4.99 -7.90
N GLY A 111 -6.67 -5.63 -7.65
CA GLY A 111 -6.74 -7.01 -7.15
C GLY A 111 -6.27 -8.02 -8.20
N ALA A 112 -6.68 -7.84 -9.45
CA ALA A 112 -6.32 -8.72 -10.56
C ALA A 112 -4.80 -8.77 -10.77
N ASN A 113 -4.14 -7.61 -10.77
CA ASN A 113 -2.68 -7.52 -10.96
C ASN A 113 -1.90 -8.17 -9.79
N ARG A 114 -2.39 -8.03 -8.53
CA ARG A 114 -1.78 -8.73 -7.37
C ARG A 114 -1.98 -10.22 -7.45
N LEU A 115 -3.17 -10.68 -7.82
CA LEU A 115 -3.42 -12.11 -8.04
C LEU A 115 -2.54 -12.67 -9.16
N GLN A 116 -2.31 -11.90 -10.23
CA GLN A 116 -1.40 -12.29 -11.29
C GLN A 116 0.04 -12.44 -10.77
N LEU A 117 0.52 -11.52 -9.92
CA LEU A 117 1.83 -11.63 -9.29
C LEU A 117 1.91 -12.87 -8.37
N GLU A 118 0.87 -13.14 -7.55
CA GLU A 118 0.82 -14.35 -6.72
C GLU A 118 0.96 -15.62 -7.55
N ARG A 119 0.25 -15.70 -8.68
CA ARG A 119 0.31 -16.85 -9.60
C ARG A 119 1.71 -17.03 -10.19
N TRP A 120 2.36 -15.95 -10.60
CA TRP A 120 3.73 -16.01 -11.10
C TRP A 120 4.72 -16.44 -10.02
N VAL A 121 4.58 -15.91 -8.82
CA VAL A 121 5.47 -16.28 -7.71
C VAL A 121 5.28 -17.74 -7.31
N ARG A 122 4.05 -18.23 -7.25
CA ARG A 122 3.79 -19.67 -6.99
C ARG A 122 4.30 -20.58 -8.09
N ALA A 123 4.27 -20.13 -9.35
CA ALA A 123 4.82 -20.91 -10.47
C ALA A 123 6.36 -20.99 -10.42
N ASP A 124 7.02 -19.87 -10.04
CA ASP A 124 8.47 -19.80 -9.94
C ASP A 124 9.00 -20.41 -8.61
N TRP A 125 8.24 -20.30 -7.51
CA TRP A 125 8.51 -20.83 -6.16
C TRP A 125 7.25 -21.51 -5.59
N PRO A 126 7.04 -22.82 -5.83
CA PRO A 126 5.83 -23.52 -5.38
C PRO A 126 5.57 -23.44 -3.87
N ASP A 127 6.64 -23.39 -3.06
CA ASP A 127 6.59 -23.29 -1.60
C ASP A 127 6.56 -21.84 -1.07
N ALA A 128 6.33 -20.85 -1.94
CA ALA A 128 6.26 -19.45 -1.52
C ALA A 128 5.11 -19.20 -0.54
N LEU A 129 5.40 -18.52 0.56
CA LEU A 129 4.37 -18.03 1.48
C LEU A 129 3.79 -16.72 0.92
N ILE A 130 2.49 -16.71 0.63
CA ILE A 130 1.75 -15.53 0.21
C ILE A 130 0.99 -14.96 1.41
N VAL A 131 1.33 -13.73 1.82
CA VAL A 131 0.70 -13.06 2.97
C VAL A 131 -0.27 -11.99 2.45
N ARG A 132 -1.57 -12.28 2.45
CA ARG A 132 -2.63 -11.38 1.98
C ARG A 132 -3.08 -10.46 3.12
N LEU A 133 -2.57 -9.24 3.12
CA LEU A 133 -2.84 -8.28 4.19
C LEU A 133 -4.15 -7.51 3.94
N PRO A 134 -4.95 -7.28 5.01
CA PRO A 134 -6.16 -6.43 4.96
C PRO A 134 -5.80 -4.94 5.10
N ALA A 135 -6.71 -4.11 5.63
CA ALA A 135 -6.37 -2.78 6.08
C ALA A 135 -5.39 -2.84 7.25
N LEU A 136 -4.42 -1.96 7.27
CA LEU A 136 -3.28 -2.04 8.19
C LEU A 136 -3.24 -0.83 9.12
N TYR A 137 -2.78 -1.06 10.36
CA TYR A 137 -2.32 0.00 11.23
C TYR A 137 -0.98 -0.35 11.86
N GLY A 138 -0.24 0.67 12.29
CA GLY A 138 1.09 0.48 12.84
C GLY A 138 1.89 1.78 12.81
N ARG A 139 3.16 1.69 13.18
CA ARG A 139 4.08 2.82 13.21
C ARG A 139 4.23 3.42 11.80
N GLY A 140 4.03 4.73 11.68
CA GLY A 140 4.18 5.45 10.42
C GLY A 140 2.96 5.36 9.50
N LEU A 141 1.77 5.02 10.02
CA LEU A 141 0.52 5.10 9.29
C LEU A 141 0.31 6.52 8.73
N LYS A 142 0.07 6.64 7.40
CA LYS A 142 -0.09 7.93 6.71
C LYS A 142 -1.32 7.99 5.81
N LYS A 143 -2.08 6.92 5.72
CA LYS A 143 -3.28 6.82 4.88
C LYS A 143 -4.16 5.69 5.39
N ASN A 144 -5.39 5.76 5.22
CA ASN A 144 -6.56 4.92 5.39
C ASN A 144 -7.57 5.59 6.33
N PHE A 145 -8.73 4.96 6.50
CA PHE A 145 -9.81 5.48 7.32
C PHE A 145 -9.40 5.83 8.77
N LEU A 146 -8.59 4.99 9.42
CA LEU A 146 -8.10 5.26 10.78
C LEU A 146 -7.20 6.51 10.83
N TYR A 147 -6.32 6.63 9.84
CA TYR A 147 -5.48 7.83 9.72
C TYR A 147 -6.31 9.08 9.48
N ASP A 148 -7.28 9.00 8.57
CA ASP A 148 -8.12 10.15 8.21
C ASP A 148 -8.99 10.60 9.40
N LEU A 149 -9.50 9.66 10.22
CA LEU A 149 -10.21 9.97 11.47
C LEU A 149 -9.31 10.64 12.51
N HIS A 150 -8.04 10.21 12.61
CA HIS A 150 -7.08 10.78 13.56
C HIS A 150 -6.52 12.12 13.10
N ALA A 151 -6.11 12.19 11.84
CA ALA A 151 -5.49 13.39 11.27
C ALA A 151 -6.50 14.52 11.08
N LEU A 152 -7.75 14.18 10.75
CA LEU A 152 -8.86 15.07 10.38
C LEU A 152 -8.61 15.90 9.12
N THR A 153 -7.35 16.23 8.82
CA THR A 153 -6.91 16.93 7.61
C THR A 153 -6.64 15.91 6.51
N PRO A 154 -7.43 15.86 5.42
CA PRO A 154 -7.23 14.89 4.34
C PRO A 154 -5.85 15.07 3.67
N ALA A 155 -5.14 13.97 3.45
CA ALA A 155 -3.86 14.01 2.73
C ALA A 155 -4.04 14.31 1.23
N LEU A 156 -5.20 13.95 0.67
CA LEU A 156 -5.54 14.12 -0.74
C LEU A 156 -6.98 14.63 -0.87
N LEU A 157 -7.20 15.56 -1.80
CA LEU A 157 -8.51 16.06 -2.19
C LEU A 157 -8.71 15.84 -3.69
N ARG A 158 -9.91 15.42 -4.10
CA ARG A 158 -10.29 15.43 -5.51
C ARG A 158 -10.47 16.88 -5.98
N PRO A 159 -10.24 17.20 -7.28
CA PRO A 159 -10.30 18.57 -7.79
C PRO A 159 -11.58 19.32 -7.44
N ALA A 160 -12.76 18.67 -7.61
CA ALA A 160 -14.04 19.28 -7.28
C ALA A 160 -14.17 19.61 -5.79
N LYS A 161 -13.69 18.72 -4.89
CA LYS A 161 -13.71 18.97 -3.45
C LYS A 161 -12.70 20.03 -3.04
N TYR A 162 -11.50 20.05 -3.65
CA TYR A 162 -10.54 21.12 -3.44
C TYR A 162 -11.13 22.48 -3.83
N ALA A 163 -11.73 22.60 -5.02
CA ALA A 163 -12.32 23.84 -5.48
C ALA A 163 -13.44 24.35 -4.53
N GLU A 164 -14.32 23.45 -4.07
CA GLU A 164 -15.37 23.76 -3.09
C GLU A 164 -14.79 24.29 -1.77
N LEU A 165 -13.78 23.60 -1.22
CA LEU A 165 -13.23 23.93 0.09
C LEU A 165 -12.29 25.16 0.03
N ALA A 166 -11.56 25.34 -1.06
CA ALA A 166 -10.69 26.50 -1.28
C ALA A 166 -11.49 27.80 -1.42
N GLN A 167 -12.70 27.74 -1.97
CA GLN A 167 -13.63 28.89 -1.98
C GLN A 167 -14.11 29.27 -0.57
N LYS A 168 -14.22 28.28 0.33
CA LYS A 168 -14.66 28.51 1.72
C LYS A 168 -13.53 28.97 2.65
N SER A 169 -12.28 28.64 2.32
CA SER A 169 -11.12 28.96 3.18
C SER A 169 -9.82 29.11 2.40
N GLY A 170 -9.18 30.26 2.57
CA GLY A 170 -7.83 30.49 2.07
C GLY A 170 -6.76 29.55 2.68
N LEU A 171 -7.06 28.96 3.86
CA LEU A 171 -6.19 27.92 4.47
C LEU A 171 -6.06 26.71 3.55
N VAL A 172 -7.17 26.26 2.96
CA VAL A 172 -7.18 25.12 2.02
C VAL A 172 -6.44 25.49 0.73
N ALA A 173 -6.72 26.67 0.18
CA ALA A 173 -6.05 27.13 -1.05
C ALA A 173 -4.53 27.20 -0.90
N GLY A 174 -4.03 27.59 0.28
CA GLY A 174 -2.59 27.69 0.56
C GLY A 174 -1.92 26.40 0.98
N ALA A 175 -2.69 25.37 1.41
CA ALA A 175 -2.14 24.14 1.96
C ALA A 175 -2.03 22.99 0.95
N TYR A 176 -2.75 23.04 -0.17
CA TYR A 176 -2.81 21.95 -1.13
C TYR A 176 -2.25 22.39 -2.49
N THR A 177 -1.51 21.49 -3.14
CA THR A 177 -0.97 21.65 -4.49
C THR A 177 -1.45 20.55 -5.41
N ASP A 178 -1.63 20.85 -6.69
CA ASP A 178 -1.94 19.83 -7.71
C ASP A 178 -0.81 18.80 -7.79
N ALA A 179 -1.14 17.55 -7.62
CA ALA A 179 -0.18 16.45 -7.68
C ALA A 179 0.00 15.88 -9.11
N GLY A 180 -0.69 16.43 -10.11
CA GLY A 180 -0.60 16.01 -11.52
C GLY A 180 -1.21 14.64 -11.82
N ASN A 181 -1.88 14.01 -10.85
CA ASN A 181 -2.45 12.66 -10.96
C ASN A 181 -3.96 12.62 -10.65
N GLY A 182 -4.65 13.75 -10.84
CA GLY A 182 -6.08 13.88 -10.56
C GLY A 182 -6.41 14.12 -9.07
N PHE A 183 -5.42 14.53 -8.27
CA PHE A 183 -5.60 14.94 -6.88
C PHE A 183 -4.82 16.20 -6.54
N TYR A 184 -5.34 16.92 -5.55
CA TYR A 184 -4.62 17.91 -4.79
C TYR A 184 -4.06 17.27 -3.53
N LYS A 185 -2.75 17.42 -3.32
CA LYS A 185 -2.02 16.83 -2.19
C LYS A 185 -1.72 17.90 -1.15
N LEU A 186 -1.90 17.58 0.12
CA LEU A 186 -1.44 18.40 1.23
C LEU A 186 0.09 18.56 1.13
N SER A 187 0.55 19.77 0.86
CA SER A 187 1.96 20.12 0.68
C SER A 187 2.56 20.80 1.92
N GLY A 188 1.70 21.28 2.81
CA GLY A 188 2.03 21.98 4.04
C GLY A 188 1.07 23.12 4.27
N ALA A 189 0.80 23.45 5.52
CA ALA A 189 -0.04 24.56 5.90
C ALA A 189 0.75 25.57 6.73
N ALA A 190 0.52 26.85 6.49
CA ALA A 190 1.10 27.94 7.30
C ALA A 190 0.61 27.86 8.76
N ASP A 191 -0.64 27.41 8.94
CA ASP A 191 -1.23 27.14 10.24
C ASP A 191 -1.90 25.74 10.21
N PRO A 192 -1.18 24.67 10.58
CA PRO A 192 -1.72 23.32 10.62
C PRO A 192 -2.85 23.13 11.64
N ALA A 193 -2.85 23.88 12.75
CA ALA A 193 -3.87 23.77 13.76
C ALA A 193 -5.20 24.38 13.29
N ALA A 194 -5.16 25.56 12.66
CA ALA A 194 -6.33 26.19 12.08
C ALA A 194 -6.89 25.36 10.91
N LEU A 195 -6.03 24.78 10.06
CA LEU A 195 -6.45 23.90 8.98
C LEU A 195 -7.14 22.64 9.53
N ARG A 196 -6.58 22.02 10.57
CA ARG A 196 -7.20 20.88 11.25
C ARG A 196 -8.60 21.25 11.82
N ALA A 197 -8.69 22.37 12.53
CA ALA A 197 -9.98 22.82 13.10
C ALA A 197 -11.03 23.08 12.01
N PHE A 198 -10.62 23.63 10.86
CA PHE A 198 -11.50 23.81 9.71
C PHE A 198 -12.08 22.49 9.20
N PHE A 199 -11.25 21.46 9.05
CA PHE A 199 -11.72 20.14 8.60
C PHE A 199 -12.54 19.43 9.68
N GLU A 200 -12.17 19.56 10.96
CA GLU A 200 -12.91 18.97 12.09
C GLU A 200 -14.35 19.51 12.17
N ALA A 201 -14.51 20.81 12.04
CA ALA A 201 -15.83 21.46 12.10
C ALA A 201 -16.67 21.28 10.83
N GLY A 202 -16.02 21.11 9.66
CA GLY A 202 -16.67 21.12 8.35
C GLY A 202 -16.77 19.75 7.69
N TRP A 203 -15.67 19.28 7.10
CA TRP A 203 -15.65 18.07 6.27
C TRP A 203 -14.44 17.20 6.56
N ASN A 204 -14.67 16.01 7.08
CA ASN A 204 -13.64 15.07 7.52
C ASN A 204 -14.03 13.63 7.14
N ALA A 205 -13.27 12.64 7.59
CA ALA A 205 -13.46 11.24 7.26
C ALA A 205 -14.86 10.70 7.54
N ALA A 206 -15.54 11.19 8.57
CA ALA A 206 -16.91 10.78 8.88
C ALA A 206 -17.94 11.23 7.82
N HIS A 207 -17.61 12.25 7.02
CA HIS A 207 -18.50 12.76 5.97
C HIS A 207 -18.34 12.03 4.63
N PHE A 208 -17.20 11.37 4.38
CA PHE A 208 -16.95 10.69 3.10
C PHE A 208 -16.79 9.17 3.23
N THR A 209 -16.88 8.63 4.45
CA THR A 209 -16.85 7.18 4.67
C THR A 209 -18.26 6.67 4.87
N ASP A 210 -18.66 5.64 4.11
CA ASP A 210 -19.95 4.99 4.31
C ASP A 210 -19.95 4.30 5.70
N SER A 211 -20.89 4.70 6.55
CA SER A 211 -21.04 4.14 7.91
C SER A 211 -21.39 2.64 7.93
N ARG A 212 -21.79 2.07 6.78
CA ARG A 212 -22.06 0.64 6.61
C ARG A 212 -20.83 -0.14 6.22
N SER A 213 -19.70 0.54 5.93
CA SER A 213 -18.45 -0.10 5.57
C SER A 213 -17.92 -0.95 6.71
N VAL A 214 -17.50 -2.18 6.38
CA VAL A 214 -16.88 -3.11 7.33
C VAL A 214 -15.42 -3.25 6.95
N TYR A 215 -14.55 -3.09 7.91
CA TYR A 215 -13.10 -3.17 7.72
C TYR A 215 -12.52 -4.29 8.59
N GLN A 216 -11.63 -5.08 8.00
CA GLN A 216 -10.70 -5.91 8.75
C GLN A 216 -9.40 -5.13 8.89
N PHE A 217 -8.91 -4.96 10.11
CA PHE A 217 -7.62 -4.31 10.39
C PHE A 217 -6.63 -5.30 10.97
N TYR A 218 -5.37 -5.14 10.58
CA TYR A 218 -4.26 -5.93 11.12
C TYR A 218 -3.16 -5.02 11.68
N ASP A 219 -2.69 -5.37 12.87
CA ASP A 219 -1.59 -4.68 13.55
C ASP A 219 -0.24 -5.15 12.97
N LEU A 220 0.48 -4.23 12.33
CA LEU A 220 1.79 -4.54 11.74
C LEU A 220 2.88 -4.88 12.76
N SER A 221 2.68 -4.60 14.04
CA SER A 221 3.61 -5.04 15.08
C SER A 221 3.58 -6.56 15.33
N ARG A 222 2.60 -7.24 14.73
CA ARG A 222 2.36 -8.69 14.85
C ARG A 222 2.68 -9.48 13.57
N LEU A 223 3.19 -8.80 12.55
CA LEU A 223 3.55 -9.41 11.26
C LEU A 223 4.89 -10.11 11.33
#